data_58f7c7024f82b69b75451672cb92e252
#
_entry.id   58f7c7024f82b69b75451672cb92e252
#
_cell.length_a   1.000
_cell.length_b   1.000
_cell.length_c   1.000
_cell.angle_alpha   90.00
_cell.angle_beta   90.00
_cell.angle_gamma   90.00
#
_symmetry.space_group_name_H-M   'P 1'
#
loop_
_entity.id
_entity.type
_entity.pdbx_description
1 polymer ?
#
loop_
_entity_poly.entity_id
_entity_poly.type
_entity_poly.pdbx_seq_one_letter_code
_entity_poly.pdbx_strand_id
1 'polypeptide(L)'
;MVICKTGHVAALKACYYFGIEVRIVGYNKNYEMDVKEMKSKIDSDTICVYTSYPNYPYGTIDPIDQIAPYCSKKNIPVHVNMCLGGFLVPFLKSETTEKGFNFPKGVTSVSLDPHKYGLSAKGASVSLFSD
;
A
#
# COMPACT_ATOMS: atom_id res chain seq x y z
N MET A 1 -9.72 -4.05 -8.58
CA MET A 1 -8.66 -3.70 -7.61
C MET A 1 -9.16 -3.91 -6.18
N VAL A 2 -8.35 -4.49 -5.30
CA VAL A 2 -8.66 -4.67 -3.86
C VAL A 2 -7.95 -3.58 -3.05
N ILE A 3 -8.67 -2.87 -2.19
CA ILE A 3 -8.16 -1.75 -1.39
C ILE A 3 -8.78 -1.73 0.00
N CYS A 4 -8.01 -1.38 1.04
CA CYS A 4 -8.55 -1.14 2.36
C CYS A 4 -9.43 0.12 2.39
N LYS A 5 -10.47 0.12 3.23
CA LYS A 5 -11.33 1.28 3.49
C LYS A 5 -10.53 2.52 3.98
N THR A 6 -9.35 2.30 4.57
CA THR A 6 -8.40 3.34 4.99
C THR A 6 -7.49 3.83 3.87
N GLY A 7 -7.55 3.22 2.67
CA GLY A 7 -6.73 3.60 1.52
C GLY A 7 -7.07 4.99 0.99
N HIS A 8 -6.09 5.63 0.36
CA HIS A 8 -6.25 7.00 -0.13
C HIS A 8 -7.27 7.05 -1.28
N VAL A 9 -8.17 8.03 -1.23
CA VAL A 9 -9.26 8.21 -2.20
C VAL A 9 -8.80 8.40 -3.64
N ALA A 10 -7.56 8.82 -3.87
CA ALA A 10 -7.01 8.94 -5.22
C ALA A 10 -7.01 7.61 -5.97
N ALA A 11 -6.81 6.48 -5.28
CA ALA A 11 -6.88 5.15 -5.88
C ALA A 11 -8.31 4.82 -6.35
N LEU A 12 -9.33 5.19 -5.56
CA LEU A 12 -10.74 5.04 -5.94
C LEU A 12 -11.08 5.90 -7.15
N LYS A 13 -10.59 7.14 -7.18
CA LYS A 13 -10.78 8.05 -8.31
C LYS A 13 -10.11 7.52 -9.58
N ALA A 14 -8.91 6.97 -9.48
CA ALA A 14 -8.24 6.32 -10.61
C ALA A 14 -9.07 5.15 -11.14
N CYS A 15 -9.58 4.30 -10.25
CA CYS A 15 -10.46 3.19 -10.66
C CYS A 15 -11.70 3.67 -11.41
N TYR A 16 -12.33 4.74 -10.94
CA TYR A 16 -13.46 5.36 -11.63
C TYR A 16 -13.09 5.83 -13.05
N TYR A 17 -11.94 6.50 -13.20
CA TYR A 17 -11.51 7.00 -14.52
C TYR A 17 -11.17 5.89 -15.51
N PHE A 18 -10.65 4.77 -15.02
CA PHE A 18 -10.21 3.65 -15.87
C PHE A 18 -11.22 2.50 -15.94
N GLY A 19 -12.42 2.66 -15.38
CA GLY A 19 -13.45 1.61 -15.39
C GLY A 19 -13.06 0.35 -14.61
N ILE A 20 -12.25 0.50 -13.57
CA ILE A 20 -11.77 -0.62 -12.74
C ILE A 20 -12.73 -0.84 -11.58
N GLU A 21 -13.26 -2.07 -11.43
CA GLU A 21 -14.05 -2.46 -10.28
C GLU A 21 -13.22 -2.40 -9.00
N VAL A 22 -13.80 -1.79 -7.95
CA VAL A 22 -13.17 -1.68 -6.63
C VAL A 22 -13.81 -2.65 -5.66
N ARG A 23 -12.99 -3.43 -4.96
CA ARG A 23 -13.39 -4.30 -3.84
C ARG A 23 -12.79 -3.76 -2.56
N ILE A 24 -13.66 -3.15 -1.76
CA ILE A 24 -13.24 -2.50 -0.51
C ILE A 24 -13.15 -3.55 0.60
N VAL A 25 -12.02 -3.59 1.28
CA VAL A 25 -11.73 -4.42 2.47
C VAL A 25 -11.86 -3.58 3.72
N GLY A 26 -12.44 -4.14 4.77
CA GLY A 26 -12.45 -3.54 6.10
C GLY A 26 -11.06 -3.50 6.74
N TYR A 27 -11.02 -3.00 7.95
CA TYR A 27 -9.81 -2.99 8.77
C TYR A 27 -10.03 -3.76 10.08
N ASN A 28 -8.95 -4.28 10.65
CA ASN A 28 -8.95 -4.98 11.92
C ASN A 28 -9.02 -3.99 13.12
N LYS A 29 -8.97 -4.49 14.35
CA LYS A 29 -9.00 -3.67 15.58
C LYS A 29 -7.84 -2.66 15.70
N ASN A 30 -6.78 -2.85 14.93
CA ASN A 30 -5.61 -1.97 14.88
C ASN A 30 -5.69 -0.95 13.74
N TYR A 31 -6.84 -0.87 13.02
CA TYR A 31 -7.03 -0.02 11.84
C TYR A 31 -6.11 -0.35 10.66
N GLU A 32 -5.64 -1.59 10.58
CA GLU A 32 -4.87 -2.14 9.47
C GLU A 32 -5.79 -2.96 8.56
N MET A 33 -5.45 -3.14 7.28
CA MET A 33 -6.22 -3.97 6.34
C MET A 33 -6.49 -5.36 6.94
N ASP A 34 -7.75 -5.79 6.94
CA ASP A 34 -8.11 -7.15 7.32
C ASP A 34 -7.65 -8.15 6.24
N VAL A 35 -6.57 -8.86 6.55
CA VAL A 35 -5.95 -9.83 5.62
C VAL A 35 -6.89 -10.98 5.28
N LYS A 36 -7.73 -11.43 6.21
CA LYS A 36 -8.68 -12.52 5.97
C LYS A 36 -9.76 -12.08 4.99
N GLU A 37 -10.33 -10.91 5.20
CA GLU A 37 -11.31 -10.33 4.27
C GLU A 37 -10.66 -10.03 2.90
N MET A 38 -9.45 -9.47 2.89
CA MET A 38 -8.71 -9.22 1.66
C MET A 38 -8.55 -10.51 0.82
N LYS A 39 -8.13 -11.62 1.46
CA LYS A 39 -7.98 -12.92 0.78
C LYS A 39 -9.29 -13.44 0.20
N SER A 40 -10.42 -13.18 0.83
CA SER A 40 -11.75 -13.60 0.34
C SER A 40 -12.24 -12.80 -0.87
N LYS A 41 -11.68 -11.60 -1.09
CA LYS A 41 -12.03 -10.70 -2.21
C LYS A 41 -11.10 -10.83 -3.41
N ILE A 42 -10.07 -11.66 -3.32
CA ILE A 42 -9.14 -11.94 -4.41
C ILE A 42 -9.65 -13.09 -5.29
N ASP A 43 -9.65 -12.87 -6.60
CA ASP A 43 -9.98 -13.86 -7.63
C ASP A 43 -9.09 -13.67 -8.88
N SER A 44 -9.45 -14.36 -9.98
CA SER A 44 -8.73 -14.28 -11.27
C SER A 44 -8.76 -12.90 -11.92
N ASP A 45 -9.76 -12.08 -11.60
CA ASP A 45 -9.94 -10.75 -12.19
C ASP A 45 -9.27 -9.65 -11.33
N THR A 46 -8.61 -10.04 -10.25
CA THR A 46 -7.90 -9.10 -9.37
C THR A 46 -6.62 -8.61 -10.01
N ILE A 47 -6.60 -7.36 -10.44
CA ILE A 47 -5.46 -6.74 -11.12
C ILE A 47 -4.39 -6.20 -10.18
N CYS A 48 -4.76 -5.86 -8.93
CA CYS A 48 -3.83 -5.27 -7.96
C CYS A 48 -4.45 -5.26 -6.56
N VAL A 49 -3.61 -5.41 -5.54
CA VAL A 49 -3.93 -5.08 -4.15
C VAL A 49 -3.21 -3.78 -3.79
N TYR A 50 -3.98 -2.78 -3.34
CA TYR A 50 -3.46 -1.48 -2.93
C TYR A 50 -3.40 -1.42 -1.40
N THR A 51 -2.22 -1.18 -0.85
CA THR A 51 -1.93 -1.10 0.59
C THR A 51 -1.38 0.28 0.96
N SER A 52 -1.32 0.59 2.24
CA SER A 52 -0.83 1.87 2.77
C SER A 52 0.27 1.68 3.81
N TYR A 53 1.28 2.57 3.77
CA TYR A 53 2.42 2.53 4.67
C TYR A 53 2.92 3.94 5.04
N PRO A 54 2.32 4.60 6.06
CA PRO A 54 1.08 4.28 6.76
C PRO A 54 -0.18 4.72 5.99
N ASN A 55 -1.36 4.30 6.46
CA ASN A 55 -2.61 4.89 6.03
C ASN A 55 -2.76 6.29 6.65
N TYR A 56 -3.36 7.22 5.91
CA TYR A 56 -3.45 8.62 6.35
C TYR A 56 -4.50 8.86 7.46
N PRO A 57 -5.61 8.08 7.61
CA PRO A 57 -6.59 8.37 8.64
C PRO A 57 -6.11 8.04 10.05
N TYR A 58 -5.31 7.00 10.21
CA TYR A 58 -4.94 6.44 11.53
C TYR A 58 -3.43 6.38 11.76
N GLY A 59 -2.62 6.52 10.72
CA GLY A 59 -1.16 6.38 10.82
C GLY A 59 -0.70 4.94 11.01
N THR A 60 -1.57 3.94 10.80
CA THR A 60 -1.24 2.53 10.93
C THR A 60 -0.75 1.95 9.61
N ILE A 61 0.03 0.89 9.70
CA ILE A 61 0.68 0.25 8.56
C ILE A 61 -0.09 -1.03 8.22
N ASP A 62 -0.50 -1.18 6.97
CA ASP A 62 -1.10 -2.44 6.53
C ASP A 62 -0.09 -3.60 6.64
N PRO A 63 -0.51 -4.83 6.97
CA PRO A 63 0.38 -5.97 7.19
C PRO A 63 0.97 -6.52 5.88
N ILE A 64 1.88 -5.75 5.27
CA ILE A 64 2.45 -6.00 3.94
C ILE A 64 3.24 -7.31 3.90
N ASP A 65 3.89 -7.68 5.01
CA ASP A 65 4.59 -8.96 5.22
C ASP A 65 3.70 -10.19 5.06
N GLN A 66 2.39 -10.04 5.30
CA GLN A 66 1.39 -11.10 5.10
C GLN A 66 0.69 -11.00 3.74
N ILE A 67 0.51 -9.77 3.23
CA ILE A 67 -0.22 -9.48 1.99
C ILE A 67 0.65 -9.81 0.77
N ALA A 68 1.86 -9.26 0.70
CA ALA A 68 2.68 -9.34 -0.48
C ALA A 68 3.11 -10.78 -0.83
N PRO A 69 3.57 -11.64 0.11
CA PRO A 69 3.87 -13.03 -0.21
C PRO A 69 2.66 -13.85 -0.64
N TYR A 70 1.46 -13.54 -0.10
CA TYR A 70 0.23 -14.21 -0.51
C TYR A 70 -0.15 -13.83 -1.96
N CYS A 71 -0.10 -12.55 -2.29
CA CYS A 71 -0.40 -12.04 -3.63
C CYS A 71 0.62 -12.53 -4.66
N SER A 72 1.91 -12.56 -4.31
CA SER A 72 2.98 -13.07 -5.18
C SER A 72 2.75 -14.52 -5.61
N LYS A 73 2.27 -15.39 -4.71
CA LYS A 73 1.92 -16.79 -5.06
C LYS A 73 0.77 -16.91 -6.06
N LYS A 74 0.01 -15.84 -6.24
CA LYS A 74 -1.14 -15.76 -7.16
C LYS A 74 -0.86 -14.88 -8.38
N ASN A 75 0.38 -14.40 -8.53
CA ASN A 75 0.80 -13.45 -9.56
C ASN A 75 -0.04 -12.15 -9.56
N ILE A 76 -0.46 -11.70 -8.38
CA ILE A 76 -1.22 -10.47 -8.21
C ILE A 76 -0.26 -9.37 -7.76
N PRO A 77 -0.16 -8.25 -8.50
CA PRO A 77 0.62 -7.09 -8.11
C PRO A 77 0.18 -6.49 -6.77
N VAL A 78 1.15 -6.01 -5.99
CA VAL A 78 0.90 -5.26 -4.75
C VAL A 78 1.54 -3.89 -4.88
N HIS A 79 0.70 -2.86 -4.79
CA HIS A 79 1.14 -1.47 -4.68
C HIS A 79 1.14 -1.04 -3.22
N VAL A 80 2.22 -0.39 -2.76
CA VAL A 80 2.33 0.19 -1.43
C VAL A 80 2.34 1.71 -1.53
N ASN A 81 1.28 2.33 -1.05
CA ASN A 81 1.25 3.78 -0.91
C ASN A 81 2.08 4.21 0.31
N MET A 82 3.25 4.74 0.05
CA MET A 82 4.17 5.33 1.03
C MET A 82 4.25 6.85 0.89
N CYS A 83 3.21 7.49 0.40
CA CYS A 83 3.22 8.95 0.17
C CYS A 83 3.57 9.75 1.43
N LEU A 84 3.20 9.27 2.62
CA LEU A 84 3.62 9.82 3.91
C LEU A 84 4.90 9.14 4.42
N GLY A 85 4.94 7.80 4.44
CA GLY A 85 5.97 7.02 5.11
C GLY A 85 7.32 6.98 4.40
N GLY A 86 7.36 7.21 3.08
CA GLY A 86 8.57 7.02 2.29
C GLY A 86 9.78 7.85 2.73
N PHE A 87 9.55 9.02 3.30
CA PHE A 87 10.58 9.90 3.83
C PHE A 87 10.63 9.95 5.37
N LEU A 88 9.86 9.11 6.05
CA LEU A 88 9.87 8.99 7.53
C LEU A 88 10.37 7.63 7.98
N VAL A 89 9.76 6.56 7.45
CA VAL A 89 9.98 5.20 7.91
C VAL A 89 11.46 4.78 7.91
N PRO A 90 12.28 5.11 6.89
CA PRO A 90 13.70 4.76 6.88
C PRO A 90 14.50 5.36 8.04
N PHE A 91 13.96 6.39 8.69
CA PHE A 91 14.64 7.10 9.79
C PHE A 91 14.04 6.78 11.17
N LEU A 92 12.93 6.05 11.22
CA LEU A 92 12.34 5.63 12.48
C LEU A 92 13.18 4.46 13.07
N LYS A 93 13.70 4.66 14.29
CA LYS A 93 14.34 3.60 15.04
C LYS A 93 13.25 2.67 15.61
N SER A 94 13.03 1.55 14.99
CA SER A 94 12.17 0.49 15.51
C SER A 94 12.77 -0.86 15.17
N GLU A 95 12.38 -1.90 15.90
CA GLU A 95 12.81 -3.29 15.61
C GLU A 95 12.45 -3.71 14.16
N THR A 96 11.44 -3.07 13.58
CA THR A 96 11.00 -3.30 12.20
C THR A 96 11.81 -2.52 11.16
N THR A 97 12.54 -1.46 11.58
CA THR A 97 13.30 -0.57 10.67
C THR A 97 14.81 -0.72 10.77
N GLU A 98 15.34 -1.45 11.76
CA GLU A 98 16.79 -1.70 11.92
C GLU A 98 17.44 -2.37 10.69
N LYS A 99 16.66 -3.03 9.85
CA LYS A 99 17.14 -3.69 8.61
C LYS A 99 17.01 -2.84 7.35
N GLY A 100 16.70 -1.55 7.49
CA GLY A 100 16.34 -0.72 6.34
C GLY A 100 14.97 -1.10 5.78
N PHE A 101 14.41 -0.24 4.94
CA PHE A 101 13.17 -0.56 4.23
C PHE A 101 13.50 -1.55 3.08
N ASN A 102 13.51 -2.82 3.41
CA ASN A 102 13.51 -3.86 2.38
C ASN A 102 12.07 -4.17 2.02
N PHE A 103 11.72 -3.95 0.76
CA PHE A 103 10.42 -4.37 0.25
C PHE A 103 10.23 -5.86 0.50
N PRO A 104 9.14 -6.27 1.19
CA PRO A 104 8.81 -7.68 1.27
C PRO A 104 8.68 -8.24 -0.15
N LYS A 105 9.18 -9.45 -0.34
CA LYS A 105 9.03 -10.16 -1.61
C LYS A 105 7.54 -10.17 -2.02
N GLY A 106 7.27 -9.73 -3.24
CA GLY A 106 5.92 -9.64 -3.79
C GLY A 106 5.32 -8.24 -3.82
N VAL A 107 5.99 -7.22 -3.24
CA VAL A 107 5.67 -5.82 -3.54
C VAL A 107 6.17 -5.52 -4.94
N THR A 108 5.29 -4.98 -5.80
CA THR A 108 5.61 -4.71 -7.21
C THR A 108 5.78 -3.22 -7.50
N SER A 109 5.22 -2.36 -6.67
CA SER A 109 5.40 -0.92 -6.82
C SER A 109 5.15 -0.16 -5.51
N VAL A 110 5.75 1.02 -5.41
CA VAL A 110 5.52 1.97 -4.32
C VAL A 110 5.35 3.38 -4.85
N SER A 111 4.58 4.18 -4.14
CA SER A 111 4.49 5.63 -4.35
C SER A 111 5.02 6.39 -3.15
N LEU A 112 5.78 7.45 -3.41
CA LEU A 112 6.45 8.31 -2.44
C LEU A 112 6.19 9.76 -2.80
N ASP A 113 5.87 10.61 -1.83
CA ASP A 113 5.64 12.03 -2.08
C ASP A 113 6.74 12.90 -1.45
N PRO A 114 7.78 13.28 -2.22
CA PRO A 114 8.81 14.21 -1.74
C PRO A 114 8.24 15.52 -1.23
N HIS A 115 7.12 16.01 -1.80
CA HIS A 115 6.47 17.25 -1.38
C HIS A 115 5.77 17.18 -0.01
N LYS A 116 5.75 16.01 0.64
CA LYS A 116 5.28 15.83 2.02
C LYS A 116 6.49 15.91 2.97
N TYR A 117 6.87 14.81 3.57
CA TYR A 117 7.99 14.78 4.53
C TYR A 117 9.39 14.86 3.88
N GLY A 118 9.49 14.76 2.55
CA GLY A 118 10.72 15.07 1.82
C GLY A 118 10.97 16.56 1.63
N LEU A 119 10.03 17.45 2.06
CA LEU A 119 10.13 18.90 2.08
C LEU A 119 10.45 19.54 0.71
N SER A 120 10.12 18.86 -0.37
CA SER A 120 10.29 19.41 -1.73
C SER A 120 9.11 20.31 -2.14
N ALA A 121 9.22 20.95 -3.30
CA ALA A 121 8.15 21.75 -3.87
C ALA A 121 6.86 20.93 -4.04
N LYS A 122 5.70 21.54 -3.81
CA LYS A 122 4.39 20.92 -3.91
C LYS A 122 4.18 20.32 -5.31
N GLY A 123 3.65 19.11 -5.35
CA GLY A 123 3.33 18.40 -6.59
C GLY A 123 4.38 17.36 -7.01
N ALA A 124 5.53 17.29 -6.32
CA ALA A 124 6.51 16.24 -6.57
C ALA A 124 6.02 14.90 -5.99
N SER A 125 5.93 13.88 -6.83
CA SER A 125 5.60 12.51 -6.46
C SER A 125 6.45 11.53 -7.29
N VAL A 126 6.78 10.38 -6.73
CA VAL A 126 7.61 9.35 -7.35
C VAL A 126 6.90 8.02 -7.24
N SER A 127 6.92 7.24 -8.31
CA SER A 127 6.53 5.83 -8.28
C SER A 127 7.73 4.97 -8.66
N LEU A 128 8.01 3.96 -7.83
CA LEU A 128 9.06 2.98 -8.06
C LEU A 128 8.43 1.62 -8.34
N PHE A 129 9.01 0.88 -9.25
CA PHE A 129 8.57 -0.47 -9.62
C PHE A 129 9.70 -1.46 -9.35
N SER A 130 9.35 -2.68 -8.92
CA SER A 130 10.29 -3.80 -8.89
C SER A 130 10.53 -4.30 -10.30
N ASP A 131 11.73 -4.74 -10.57
CA ASP A 131 12.09 -5.47 -11.79
C ASP A 131 11.43 -6.87 -11.83
#